data_84e8354306be5066ff7411f89405100f
#
_entry.id   84e8354306be5066ff7411f89405100f
#
_cell.length_a   1.000
_cell.length_b   1.000
_cell.length_c   1.000
_cell.angle_alpha   90.00
_cell.angle_beta   90.00
_cell.angle_gamma   90.00
#
_symmetry.space_group_name_H-M   'P 1'
#
loop_
_entity.id
_entity.type
_entity.pdbx_description
1 polymer ?
#
loop_
_entity_poly.entity_id
_entity_poly.type
_entity_poly.pdbx_seq_one_letter_code
_entity_poly.pdbx_strand_id
1 'polypeptide(L)'
;QTMIIDQRYFDYTGIPTKDRTMTLEAFAERLHPDDRAAMAHAFALQLSGVYYPHSVPFRLRRGDDTYEWFEGQSAYLGQLKNMPYRIIGVCMSTQAHKDIEKALTIAKDKAEQSDRLKSAFLANMSHEIRTPLNAVVGFSNLLARGDADISKEEAEEYAALISKNCDYLLTLVSDILDLSRFEAGSMEFCFTNQPLGQILSDIHEKYANRIPAGVRFNLLVPPHDIRIDTDALRLRQVMEHLVGNALKFTEKGHIDLGYSLTGDGKEVRLFVTDTGCGIPSDMTEKVFDRFYKIDSFKQGAGLGLSVCKTIIEGMGGRIAVSSQPGKGSRFTVRLPMKQQK
;
A
#
# COMPACT_ATOMS: atom_id res chain seq x y z
N GLN A 1 -34.42 5.44 44.63
CA GLN A 1 -33.09 5.96 45.04
C GLN A 1 -32.72 7.11 44.09
N THR A 2 -32.37 8.26 44.64
CA THR A 2 -32.09 9.48 43.89
C THR A 2 -30.66 9.92 44.15
N MET A 3 -29.92 10.26 43.10
CA MET A 3 -28.58 10.83 43.17
C MET A 3 -28.66 12.33 43.01
N ILE A 4 -27.91 13.07 43.84
CA ILE A 4 -27.66 14.49 43.66
C ILE A 4 -26.34 14.63 42.92
N ILE A 5 -26.35 15.30 41.79
CA ILE A 5 -25.20 15.36 40.87
C ILE A 5 -24.81 16.83 40.65
N ASP A 6 -23.52 17.12 40.55
CA ASP A 6 -23.03 18.47 40.27
C ASP A 6 -23.57 18.98 38.93
N GLN A 7 -23.93 20.28 38.87
CA GLN A 7 -24.46 20.91 37.66
C GLN A 7 -23.51 20.75 36.46
N ARG A 8 -22.21 20.78 36.66
CA ARG A 8 -21.18 20.61 35.61
C ARG A 8 -21.29 19.28 34.89
N TYR A 9 -21.78 18.23 35.57
CA TYR A 9 -22.03 16.94 34.91
C TYR A 9 -23.14 17.03 33.86
N PHE A 10 -24.25 17.70 34.22
CA PHE A 10 -25.37 17.88 33.30
C PHE A 10 -25.01 18.79 32.13
N ASP A 11 -24.28 19.89 32.43
CA ASP A 11 -23.79 20.81 31.41
C ASP A 11 -22.84 20.11 30.41
N TYR A 12 -21.95 19.28 30.94
CA TYR A 12 -20.99 18.52 30.11
C TYR A 12 -21.67 17.42 29.29
N THR A 13 -22.56 16.65 29.90
CA THR A 13 -23.20 15.52 29.21
C THR A 13 -24.38 15.94 28.33
N GLY A 14 -24.88 17.17 28.47
CA GLY A 14 -26.08 17.67 27.79
C GLY A 14 -27.37 16.98 28.23
N ILE A 15 -27.34 16.29 29.39
CA ILE A 15 -28.53 15.63 29.94
C ILE A 15 -29.43 16.67 30.64
N PRO A 16 -30.72 16.76 30.27
CA PRO A 16 -31.60 17.73 30.90
C PRO A 16 -31.85 17.38 32.38
N THR A 17 -31.80 18.41 33.23
CA THR A 17 -32.17 18.31 34.67
C THR A 17 -32.92 19.56 35.12
N LYS A 18 -33.81 19.41 36.10
CA LYS A 18 -34.53 20.54 36.69
C LYS A 18 -33.98 20.91 38.08
N ASP A 19 -33.45 19.94 38.81
CA ASP A 19 -33.09 20.07 40.23
C ASP A 19 -31.77 19.40 40.60
N ARG A 20 -30.91 19.15 39.61
CA ARG A 20 -29.61 18.42 39.73
C ARG A 20 -29.76 17.02 40.31
N THR A 21 -30.90 16.38 40.09
CA THR A 21 -31.13 15.02 40.54
C THR A 21 -31.30 14.06 39.36
N MET A 22 -30.95 12.81 39.60
CA MET A 22 -31.18 11.70 38.69
C MET A 22 -31.52 10.44 39.48
N THR A 23 -32.56 9.71 39.09
CA THR A 23 -32.85 8.41 39.71
C THR A 23 -31.84 7.37 39.25
N LEU A 24 -31.65 6.34 40.06
CA LEU A 24 -30.76 5.21 39.67
C LEU A 24 -31.29 4.49 38.42
N GLU A 25 -32.58 4.43 38.24
CA GLU A 25 -33.22 3.86 37.03
C GLU A 25 -32.92 4.70 35.81
N ALA A 26 -33.09 6.02 35.86
CA ALA A 26 -32.76 6.91 34.76
C ALA A 26 -31.25 6.88 34.39
N PHE A 27 -30.38 6.69 35.39
CA PHE A 27 -28.96 6.48 35.14
C PHE A 27 -28.72 5.15 34.46
N ALA A 28 -29.33 4.06 34.94
CA ALA A 28 -29.16 2.69 34.35
C ALA A 28 -29.68 2.60 32.92
N GLU A 29 -30.76 3.31 32.57
CA GLU A 29 -31.28 3.38 31.20
C GLU A 29 -30.29 4.05 30.22
N ARG A 30 -29.48 4.97 30.73
CA ARG A 30 -28.47 5.66 29.92
C ARG A 30 -27.16 4.88 29.75
N LEU A 31 -26.95 3.84 30.58
CA LEU A 31 -25.79 2.95 30.42
C LEU A 31 -25.90 2.15 29.12
N HIS A 32 -24.74 1.97 28.45
CA HIS A 32 -24.66 1.04 27.33
C HIS A 32 -25.14 -0.35 27.76
N PRO A 33 -25.92 -1.07 26.94
CA PRO A 33 -26.47 -2.39 27.31
C PRO A 33 -25.44 -3.35 27.87
N ASP A 34 -24.25 -3.45 27.28
CA ASP A 34 -23.18 -4.37 27.72
C ASP A 34 -22.63 -4.02 29.11
N ASP A 35 -22.71 -2.75 29.54
CA ASP A 35 -22.09 -2.27 30.78
C ASP A 35 -23.05 -2.36 31.95
N ARG A 36 -24.37 -2.57 31.71
CA ARG A 36 -25.43 -2.58 32.74
C ARG A 36 -25.22 -3.64 33.79
N ALA A 37 -24.85 -4.86 33.38
CA ALA A 37 -24.68 -5.95 34.35
C ALA A 37 -23.48 -5.74 35.28
N ALA A 38 -22.35 -5.26 34.74
CA ALA A 38 -21.16 -4.93 35.54
C ALA A 38 -21.43 -3.78 36.51
N MET A 39 -22.13 -2.74 36.09
CA MET A 39 -22.46 -1.61 36.91
C MET A 39 -23.47 -1.98 38.01
N ALA A 40 -24.50 -2.76 37.69
CA ALA A 40 -25.46 -3.27 38.66
C ALA A 40 -24.77 -4.12 39.74
N HIS A 41 -23.84 -4.97 39.39
CA HIS A 41 -23.04 -5.76 40.31
C HIS A 41 -22.18 -4.86 41.23
N ALA A 42 -21.49 -3.86 40.68
CA ALA A 42 -20.71 -2.91 41.46
C ALA A 42 -21.56 -2.12 42.47
N PHE A 43 -22.74 -1.64 42.07
CA PHE A 43 -23.68 -0.98 42.98
C PHE A 43 -24.21 -1.93 44.08
N ALA A 44 -24.52 -3.18 43.74
CA ALA A 44 -24.99 -4.16 44.73
C ALA A 44 -23.92 -4.45 45.79
N LEU A 45 -22.67 -4.59 45.43
CA LEU A 45 -21.56 -4.76 46.35
C LEU A 45 -21.39 -3.57 47.27
N GLN A 46 -21.46 -2.36 46.74
CA GLN A 46 -21.37 -1.15 47.55
C GLN A 46 -22.54 -0.99 48.54
N LEU A 47 -23.75 -1.32 48.12
CA LEU A 47 -24.93 -1.27 48.99
C LEU A 47 -24.87 -2.33 50.09
N SER A 48 -24.18 -3.45 49.91
CA SER A 48 -23.94 -4.47 50.91
C SER A 48 -22.85 -4.12 51.94
N GLY A 49 -22.22 -2.93 51.77
CA GLY A 49 -21.14 -2.46 52.66
C GLY A 49 -19.76 -3.05 52.36
N VAL A 50 -19.64 -3.84 51.28
CA VAL A 50 -18.35 -4.33 50.84
C VAL A 50 -17.58 -3.20 50.17
N TYR A 51 -16.39 -2.88 50.67
CA TYR A 51 -15.50 -1.93 50.03
C TYR A 51 -15.08 -2.46 48.64
N TYR A 52 -15.51 -1.78 47.60
CA TYR A 52 -15.13 -2.06 46.22
C TYR A 52 -14.11 -1.01 45.73
N PRO A 53 -12.81 -1.29 45.81
CA PRO A 53 -11.76 -0.29 45.60
C PRO A 53 -11.52 0.04 44.13
N HIS A 54 -12.22 -0.60 43.22
CA HIS A 54 -11.94 -0.46 41.79
C HIS A 54 -12.89 0.54 41.14
N SER A 55 -12.29 1.42 40.36
CA SER A 55 -12.99 2.22 39.40
C SER A 55 -13.61 1.33 38.30
N VAL A 56 -14.87 1.57 37.98
CA VAL A 56 -15.60 0.81 36.97
C VAL A 56 -15.73 1.70 35.72
N PRO A 57 -15.13 1.32 34.61
CA PRO A 57 -15.35 2.03 33.34
C PRO A 57 -16.74 1.64 32.80
N PHE A 58 -17.45 2.63 32.27
CA PHE A 58 -18.78 2.45 31.68
C PHE A 58 -19.02 3.48 30.57
N ARG A 59 -19.88 3.13 29.63
CA ARG A 59 -20.35 4.03 28.58
C ARG A 59 -21.71 4.61 28.99
N LEU A 60 -21.81 5.94 28.95
CA LEU A 60 -23.02 6.66 29.25
C LEU A 60 -23.53 7.38 28.00
N ARG A 61 -24.84 7.28 27.75
CA ARG A 61 -25.50 8.00 26.66
C ARG A 61 -25.71 9.46 27.05
N ARG A 62 -25.14 10.35 26.25
CA ARG A 62 -25.25 11.82 26.40
C ARG A 62 -26.64 12.34 25.97
N GLY A 63 -26.84 13.62 26.10
CA GLY A 63 -28.08 14.29 25.68
C GLY A 63 -28.28 14.29 24.14
N ASP A 64 -27.21 14.14 23.39
CA ASP A 64 -27.19 14.03 21.92
C ASP A 64 -27.27 12.58 21.39
N ASP A 65 -27.62 11.63 22.27
CA ASP A 65 -27.71 10.18 22.00
C ASP A 65 -26.38 9.47 21.65
N THR A 66 -25.24 10.16 21.77
CA THR A 66 -23.92 9.50 21.63
C THR A 66 -23.50 8.86 22.94
N TYR A 67 -22.67 7.79 22.85
CA TYR A 67 -22.08 7.17 24.04
C TYR A 67 -20.67 7.70 24.27
N GLU A 68 -20.40 8.02 25.56
CA GLU A 68 -19.09 8.48 25.99
C GLU A 68 -18.59 7.62 27.16
N TRP A 69 -17.27 7.38 27.19
CA TRP A 69 -16.64 6.63 28.26
C TRP A 69 -16.45 7.46 29.50
N PHE A 70 -16.93 6.92 30.60
CA PHE A 70 -16.76 7.45 31.97
C PHE A 70 -16.10 6.40 32.85
N GLU A 71 -15.47 6.88 33.90
CA GLU A 71 -14.94 6.07 34.96
C GLU A 71 -15.53 6.61 36.29
N GLY A 72 -16.16 5.70 37.03
CA GLY A 72 -16.80 6.04 38.31
C GLY A 72 -16.07 5.38 39.46
N GLN A 73 -15.75 6.19 40.46
CA GLN A 73 -15.23 5.69 41.72
C GLN A 73 -16.15 6.20 42.84
N SER A 74 -16.62 5.31 43.72
CA SER A 74 -17.53 5.67 44.82
C SER A 74 -17.11 5.02 46.13
N ALA A 75 -17.39 5.70 47.20
CA ALA A 75 -17.14 5.28 48.56
C ALA A 75 -18.43 5.29 49.38
N TYR A 76 -18.62 4.28 50.22
CA TYR A 76 -19.72 4.18 51.17
C TYR A 76 -19.36 4.92 52.46
N LEU A 77 -20.24 5.82 52.89
CA LEU A 77 -20.03 6.67 54.09
C LEU A 77 -20.67 6.12 55.37
N GLY A 78 -21.23 4.89 55.33
CA GLY A 78 -21.82 4.25 56.52
C GLY A 78 -23.20 4.74 56.90
N GLN A 79 -23.77 4.11 57.92
CA GLN A 79 -25.05 4.48 58.54
C GLN A 79 -24.77 5.41 59.74
N LEU A 80 -25.06 6.68 59.65
CA LEU A 80 -25.22 7.54 60.80
C LEU A 80 -26.62 7.25 61.42
N LYS A 81 -26.71 7.07 62.71
CA LYS A 81 -27.97 6.82 63.43
C LYS A 81 -29.11 7.65 62.81
N ASN A 82 -30.14 6.99 62.28
CA ASN A 82 -31.33 7.59 61.65
C ASN A 82 -31.17 8.34 60.32
N MET A 83 -30.06 8.20 59.60
CA MET A 83 -29.94 8.75 58.24
C MET A 83 -29.87 7.66 57.18
N PRO A 84 -30.46 7.86 55.97
CA PRO A 84 -30.35 6.93 54.88
C PRO A 84 -28.89 6.78 54.43
N TYR A 85 -28.59 5.63 53.84
CA TYR A 85 -27.28 5.33 53.27
C TYR A 85 -26.81 6.46 52.36
N ARG A 86 -25.52 6.83 52.48
CA ARG A 86 -24.90 7.82 51.60
C ARG A 86 -23.73 7.17 50.89
N ILE A 87 -23.75 7.27 49.58
CA ILE A 87 -22.63 6.94 48.69
C ILE A 87 -22.16 8.25 48.07
N ILE A 88 -20.88 8.55 48.22
CA ILE A 88 -20.24 9.67 47.51
C ILE A 88 -19.39 9.05 46.38
N GLY A 89 -19.46 9.61 45.18
CA GLY A 89 -18.68 9.18 44.06
C GLY A 89 -18.21 10.35 43.20
N VAL A 90 -17.16 10.08 42.44
CA VAL A 90 -16.65 10.94 41.40
C VAL A 90 -16.80 10.17 40.09
N CYS A 91 -17.30 10.85 39.09
CA CYS A 91 -17.41 10.33 37.72
C CYS A 91 -16.63 11.27 36.80
N MET A 92 -15.69 10.70 36.04
CA MET A 92 -14.83 11.44 35.13
C MET A 92 -14.96 10.88 33.73
N SER A 93 -15.02 11.76 32.74
CA SER A 93 -14.90 11.30 31.33
C SER A 93 -13.50 10.81 31.06
N THR A 94 -13.41 9.62 30.48
CA THR A 94 -12.17 9.01 30.00
C THR A 94 -12.13 8.92 28.48
N GLN A 95 -13.07 9.56 27.78
CA GLN A 95 -13.17 9.51 26.33
C GLN A 95 -11.89 9.96 25.64
N ALA A 96 -11.32 11.09 26.02
CA ALA A 96 -10.07 11.58 25.43
C ALA A 96 -8.91 10.57 25.60
N HIS A 97 -8.85 9.88 26.75
CA HIS A 97 -7.84 8.83 26.97
C HIS A 97 -8.05 7.63 26.05
N LYS A 98 -9.31 7.19 25.90
CA LYS A 98 -9.68 6.11 25.00
C LYS A 98 -9.41 6.43 23.52
N ASP A 99 -9.65 7.67 23.12
CA ASP A 99 -9.37 8.12 21.74
C ASP A 99 -7.86 8.16 21.48
N ILE A 100 -7.06 8.60 22.43
CA ILE A 100 -5.59 8.57 22.34
C ILE A 100 -5.09 7.14 22.29
N GLU A 101 -5.58 6.24 23.14
CA GLU A 101 -5.20 4.82 23.16
C GLU A 101 -5.50 4.15 21.81
N LYS A 102 -6.69 4.42 21.26
CA LYS A 102 -7.08 3.91 19.93
C LYS A 102 -6.20 4.46 18.81
N ALA A 103 -5.95 5.77 18.83
CA ALA A 103 -5.07 6.40 17.83
C ALA A 103 -3.64 5.87 17.92
N LEU A 104 -3.11 5.66 19.13
CA LEU A 104 -1.79 5.09 19.37
C LEU A 104 -1.70 3.64 18.86
N THR A 105 -2.73 2.83 19.12
CA THR A 105 -2.78 1.45 18.62
C THR A 105 -2.74 1.40 17.10
N ILE A 106 -3.58 2.22 16.44
CA ILE A 106 -3.59 2.32 14.97
C ILE A 106 -2.23 2.79 14.43
N ALA A 107 -1.61 3.78 15.06
CA ALA A 107 -0.30 4.29 14.66
C ALA A 107 0.80 3.23 14.85
N LYS A 108 0.76 2.49 15.96
CA LYS A 108 1.66 1.38 16.24
C LYS A 108 1.54 0.27 15.19
N ASP A 109 0.32 -0.20 14.93
CA ASP A 109 0.08 -1.27 13.96
C ASP A 109 0.58 -0.88 12.56
N LYS A 110 0.34 0.38 12.16
CA LYS A 110 0.84 0.93 10.89
C LYS A 110 2.37 1.00 10.86
N ALA A 111 3.00 1.39 11.95
CA ALA A 111 4.46 1.44 12.05
C ALA A 111 5.08 0.03 11.98
N GLU A 112 4.51 -0.94 12.72
CA GLU A 112 4.98 -2.34 12.69
C GLU A 112 4.80 -2.97 11.31
N GLN A 113 3.68 -2.70 10.64
CA GLN A 113 3.46 -3.17 9.27
C GLN A 113 4.50 -2.58 8.31
N SER A 114 4.78 -1.28 8.41
CA SER A 114 5.82 -0.62 7.61
C SER A 114 7.20 -1.22 7.84
N ASP A 115 7.56 -1.52 9.10
CA ASP A 115 8.86 -2.10 9.45
C ASP A 115 9.02 -3.53 8.93
N ARG A 116 7.95 -4.35 9.03
CA ARG A 116 7.92 -5.69 8.43
C ARG A 116 8.11 -5.65 6.92
N LEU A 117 7.43 -4.72 6.23
CA LEU A 117 7.58 -4.54 4.79
C LEU A 117 9.00 -4.12 4.42
N LYS A 118 9.62 -3.20 5.18
CA LYS A 118 11.02 -2.79 4.96
C LYS A 118 12.00 -3.95 5.17
N SER A 119 11.79 -4.75 6.21
CA SER A 119 12.66 -5.91 6.49
C SER A 119 12.56 -6.97 5.41
N ALA A 120 11.34 -7.28 4.95
CA ALA A 120 11.12 -8.19 3.83
C ALA A 120 11.71 -7.64 2.53
N PHE A 121 11.63 -6.32 2.31
CA PHE A 121 12.27 -5.63 1.18
C PHE A 121 13.78 -5.87 1.17
N LEU A 122 14.48 -5.59 2.27
CA LEU A 122 15.93 -5.76 2.37
C LEU A 122 16.37 -7.22 2.20
N ALA A 123 15.62 -8.17 2.78
CA ALA A 123 15.90 -9.60 2.64
C ALA A 123 15.77 -10.05 1.18
N ASN A 124 14.69 -9.67 0.49
CA ASN A 124 14.47 -9.99 -0.91
C ASN A 124 15.52 -9.34 -1.82
N MET A 125 15.91 -8.07 -1.55
CA MET A 125 16.98 -7.39 -2.27
C MET A 125 18.31 -8.13 -2.17
N SER A 126 18.68 -8.54 -0.96
CA SER A 126 19.91 -9.28 -0.73
C SER A 126 19.94 -10.58 -1.53
N HIS A 127 18.81 -11.27 -1.64
CA HIS A 127 18.71 -12.50 -2.42
C HIS A 127 18.79 -12.23 -3.93
N GLU A 128 18.04 -11.23 -4.43
CA GLU A 128 17.99 -10.89 -5.85
C GLU A 128 19.32 -10.30 -6.38
N ILE A 129 20.15 -9.72 -5.51
CA ILE A 129 21.51 -9.27 -5.82
C ILE A 129 22.49 -10.44 -5.79
N ARG A 130 22.38 -11.33 -4.80
CA ARG A 130 23.34 -12.42 -4.60
C ARG A 130 23.36 -13.42 -5.77
N THR A 131 22.19 -13.77 -6.29
CA THR A 131 22.06 -14.77 -7.35
C THR A 131 22.83 -14.39 -8.64
N PRO A 132 22.58 -13.21 -9.26
CA PRO A 132 23.34 -12.79 -10.44
C PRO A 132 24.81 -12.50 -10.14
N LEU A 133 25.12 -11.98 -8.94
CA LEU A 133 26.51 -11.74 -8.53
C LEU A 133 27.29 -13.05 -8.47
N ASN A 134 26.74 -14.11 -7.89
CA ASN A 134 27.36 -15.43 -7.86
C ASN A 134 27.56 -16.00 -9.26
N ALA A 135 26.62 -15.76 -10.19
CA ALA A 135 26.78 -16.17 -11.59
C ALA A 135 27.94 -15.40 -12.27
N VAL A 136 28.03 -14.08 -12.08
CA VAL A 136 29.14 -13.26 -12.59
C VAL A 136 30.48 -13.78 -12.05
N VAL A 137 30.59 -13.98 -10.74
CA VAL A 137 31.82 -14.49 -10.12
C VAL A 137 32.15 -15.90 -10.58
N GLY A 138 31.16 -16.79 -10.66
CA GLY A 138 31.35 -18.19 -11.10
C GLY A 138 31.87 -18.28 -12.52
N PHE A 139 31.21 -17.63 -13.48
CA PHE A 139 31.63 -17.64 -14.88
C PHE A 139 32.96 -16.91 -15.12
N SER A 140 33.21 -15.80 -14.37
CA SER A 140 34.51 -15.12 -14.42
C SER A 140 35.64 -16.00 -13.93
N ASN A 141 35.43 -16.79 -12.86
CA ASN A 141 36.43 -17.74 -12.36
C ASN A 141 36.68 -18.87 -13.35
N LEU A 142 35.65 -19.35 -14.06
CA LEU A 142 35.82 -20.36 -15.12
C LEU A 142 36.70 -19.81 -16.25
N LEU A 143 36.42 -18.60 -16.74
CA LEU A 143 37.24 -17.92 -17.75
C LEU A 143 38.68 -17.67 -17.31
N ALA A 144 38.86 -17.28 -16.02
CA ALA A 144 40.16 -16.94 -15.46
C ALA A 144 41.10 -18.17 -15.22
N ARG A 145 40.53 -19.37 -15.03
CA ARG A 145 41.31 -20.59 -14.81
C ARG A 145 42.15 -20.99 -16.02
N GLY A 146 41.76 -20.54 -17.21
CA GLY A 146 42.53 -20.78 -18.45
C GLY A 146 42.69 -22.27 -18.76
N ASP A 147 41.73 -23.10 -18.31
CA ASP A 147 41.75 -24.52 -18.60
C ASP A 147 41.79 -24.71 -20.15
N ALA A 148 42.75 -25.47 -20.62
CA ALA A 148 42.95 -25.72 -22.05
C ALA A 148 41.75 -26.40 -22.74
N ASP A 149 40.73 -26.76 -21.96
CA ASP A 149 39.54 -27.47 -22.39
C ASP A 149 38.35 -26.53 -22.69
N ILE A 150 38.41 -25.20 -22.40
CA ILE A 150 37.32 -24.27 -22.70
C ILE A 150 37.41 -23.86 -24.16
N SER A 151 36.41 -24.25 -24.96
CA SER A 151 36.29 -23.83 -26.35
C SER A 151 36.03 -22.31 -26.45
N LYS A 152 36.32 -21.76 -27.64
CA LYS A 152 36.04 -20.33 -27.89
C LYS A 152 34.56 -20.03 -27.79
N GLU A 153 33.73 -20.94 -28.24
CA GLU A 153 32.25 -20.85 -28.16
C GLU A 153 31.76 -20.82 -26.73
N GLU A 154 32.30 -21.67 -25.85
CA GLU A 154 31.96 -21.67 -24.41
C GLU A 154 32.43 -20.38 -23.70
N ALA A 155 33.62 -19.87 -24.08
CA ALA A 155 34.11 -18.61 -23.55
C ALA A 155 33.21 -17.42 -23.94
N GLU A 156 32.72 -17.38 -25.18
CA GLU A 156 31.77 -16.40 -25.68
C GLU A 156 30.40 -16.52 -24.95
N GLU A 157 29.94 -17.75 -24.70
CA GLU A 157 28.71 -17.99 -23.92
C GLU A 157 28.85 -17.50 -22.47
N TYR A 158 29.96 -17.79 -21.78
CA TYR A 158 30.20 -17.33 -20.41
C TYR A 158 30.29 -15.81 -20.37
N ALA A 159 30.95 -15.17 -21.33
CA ALA A 159 31.01 -13.70 -21.42
C ALA A 159 29.61 -13.08 -21.62
N ALA A 160 28.78 -13.69 -22.45
CA ALA A 160 27.39 -13.26 -22.66
C ALA A 160 26.56 -13.42 -21.40
N LEU A 161 26.74 -14.52 -20.63
CA LEU A 161 26.06 -14.74 -19.35
C LEU A 161 26.51 -13.72 -18.29
N ILE A 162 27.79 -13.39 -18.23
CA ILE A 162 28.31 -12.34 -17.34
C ILE A 162 27.65 -11.01 -17.68
N SER A 163 27.70 -10.59 -18.95
CA SER A 163 27.12 -9.33 -19.41
C SER A 163 25.62 -9.25 -19.05
N LYS A 164 24.87 -10.31 -19.35
CA LYS A 164 23.43 -10.38 -19.02
C LYS A 164 23.14 -10.21 -17.52
N ASN A 165 23.95 -10.82 -16.65
CA ASN A 165 23.77 -10.70 -15.19
C ASN A 165 24.21 -9.33 -14.68
N CYS A 166 25.23 -8.70 -15.27
CA CYS A 166 25.62 -7.32 -14.97
C CYS A 166 24.51 -6.33 -15.36
N ASP A 167 23.93 -6.45 -16.56
CA ASP A 167 22.80 -5.60 -17.00
C ASP A 167 21.59 -5.74 -16.08
N TYR A 168 21.31 -6.97 -15.64
CA TYR A 168 20.25 -7.22 -14.67
C TYR A 168 20.51 -6.54 -13.31
N LEU A 169 21.76 -6.63 -12.81
CA LEU A 169 22.15 -5.95 -11.56
C LEU A 169 22.02 -4.43 -11.67
N LEU A 170 22.46 -3.84 -12.77
CA LEU A 170 22.34 -2.40 -13.00
C LEU A 170 20.88 -1.94 -13.01
N THR A 171 20.00 -2.71 -13.68
CA THR A 171 18.57 -2.46 -13.70
C THR A 171 17.98 -2.54 -12.29
N LEU A 172 18.33 -3.59 -11.54
CA LEU A 172 17.86 -3.78 -10.17
C LEU A 172 18.28 -2.64 -9.25
N VAL A 173 19.53 -2.19 -9.31
CA VAL A 173 20.04 -1.07 -8.52
C VAL A 173 19.30 0.22 -8.89
N SER A 174 19.08 0.47 -10.19
CA SER A 174 18.30 1.63 -10.65
C SER A 174 16.87 1.60 -10.10
N ASP A 175 16.19 0.46 -10.15
CA ASP A 175 14.84 0.29 -9.64
C ASP A 175 14.75 0.56 -8.13
N ILE A 176 15.76 0.09 -7.34
CA ILE A 176 15.85 0.35 -5.90
C ILE A 176 16.03 1.84 -5.62
N LEU A 177 16.92 2.50 -6.35
CA LEU A 177 17.17 3.93 -6.18
C LEU A 177 15.93 4.77 -6.54
N ASP A 178 15.22 4.41 -7.59
CA ASP A 178 13.98 5.10 -7.98
C ASP A 178 12.90 4.96 -6.91
N LEU A 179 12.69 3.76 -6.36
CA LEU A 179 11.77 3.54 -5.24
C LEU A 179 12.18 4.33 -3.98
N SER A 180 13.47 4.34 -3.66
CA SER A 180 14.00 5.07 -2.51
C SER A 180 13.79 6.58 -2.63
N ARG A 181 14.05 7.16 -3.82
CA ARG A 181 13.82 8.59 -4.09
C ARG A 181 12.35 8.95 -4.00
N PHE A 182 11.47 8.09 -4.49
CA PHE A 182 10.04 8.30 -4.40
C PHE A 182 9.54 8.28 -2.94
N GLU A 183 9.95 7.29 -2.15
CA GLU A 183 9.60 7.22 -0.72
C GLU A 183 10.09 8.42 0.09
N ALA A 184 11.25 8.94 -0.27
CA ALA A 184 11.79 10.16 0.32
C ALA A 184 11.12 11.46 -0.17
N GLY A 185 10.17 11.37 -1.14
CA GLY A 185 9.57 12.54 -1.76
C GLY A 185 10.56 13.40 -2.56
N SER A 186 11.72 12.83 -2.93
CA SER A 186 12.83 13.51 -3.61
C SER A 186 12.94 13.16 -5.08
N MET A 187 11.92 12.48 -5.65
CA MET A 187 11.89 12.19 -7.07
C MET A 187 11.45 13.41 -7.85
N GLU A 188 12.38 13.95 -8.64
CA GLU A 188 12.12 15.09 -9.54
C GLU A 188 11.81 14.60 -10.94
N PHE A 189 10.86 15.26 -11.62
CA PHE A 189 10.48 14.99 -13.00
C PHE A 189 10.81 16.20 -13.88
N CYS A 190 11.44 15.93 -15.02
CA CYS A 190 11.75 16.94 -16.02
C CYS A 190 10.71 16.92 -17.15
N PHE A 191 9.62 17.66 -16.98
CA PHE A 191 8.57 17.75 -17.98
C PHE A 191 8.99 18.64 -19.15
N THR A 192 8.98 18.03 -20.34
CA THR A 192 9.26 18.71 -21.59
C THR A 192 8.26 18.28 -22.66
N ASN A 193 8.04 19.13 -23.67
CA ASN A 193 7.09 18.83 -24.75
C ASN A 193 7.70 17.84 -25.74
N GLN A 194 7.28 16.56 -25.69
CA GLN A 194 7.90 15.46 -26.41
C GLN A 194 7.00 14.86 -27.49
N PRO A 195 7.55 14.46 -28.64
CA PRO A 195 6.82 13.70 -29.66
C PRO A 195 6.68 12.24 -29.21
N LEU A 196 5.46 11.81 -28.98
CA LEU A 196 5.18 10.51 -28.37
C LEU A 196 5.48 9.32 -29.30
N GLY A 197 5.15 9.48 -30.58
CA GLY A 197 5.43 8.47 -31.60
C GLY A 197 6.91 8.17 -31.76
N GLN A 198 7.76 9.24 -31.66
CA GLN A 198 9.23 9.04 -31.73
C GLN A 198 9.73 8.22 -30.53
N ILE A 199 9.25 8.50 -29.31
CA ILE A 199 9.63 7.73 -28.12
C ILE A 199 9.32 6.25 -28.30
N LEU A 200 8.11 5.91 -28.80
CA LEU A 200 7.73 4.52 -29.00
C LEU A 200 8.43 3.87 -30.18
N SER A 201 8.74 4.62 -31.24
CA SER A 201 9.54 4.14 -32.38
C SER A 201 10.94 3.74 -31.95
N ASP A 202 11.62 4.59 -31.15
CA ASP A 202 12.96 4.28 -30.62
C ASP A 202 12.95 3.01 -29.77
N ILE A 203 11.90 2.81 -28.96
CA ILE A 203 11.73 1.59 -28.16
C ILE A 203 11.50 0.38 -29.08
N HIS A 204 10.64 0.52 -30.07
CA HIS A 204 10.37 -0.55 -31.02
C HIS A 204 11.64 -0.98 -31.76
N GLU A 205 12.43 -0.05 -32.26
CA GLU A 205 13.71 -0.33 -32.93
C GLU A 205 14.72 -1.01 -32.00
N LYS A 206 14.86 -0.53 -30.76
CA LYS A 206 15.76 -1.10 -29.75
C LYS A 206 15.47 -2.58 -29.47
N TYR A 207 14.20 -2.97 -29.48
CA TYR A 207 13.77 -4.33 -29.16
C TYR A 207 13.55 -5.22 -30.39
N ALA A 208 13.50 -4.66 -31.60
CA ALA A 208 13.25 -5.41 -32.85
C ALA A 208 14.19 -6.63 -33.05
N ASN A 209 15.46 -6.48 -32.68
CA ASN A 209 16.47 -7.54 -32.79
C ASN A 209 16.46 -8.55 -31.63
N ARG A 210 15.58 -8.36 -30.63
CA ARG A 210 15.48 -9.22 -29.44
C ARG A 210 14.21 -10.08 -29.43
N ILE A 211 13.43 -10.02 -30.52
CA ILE A 211 12.14 -10.71 -30.65
C ILE A 211 12.39 -12.21 -30.86
N PRO A 212 11.78 -13.10 -30.03
CA PRO A 212 11.87 -14.54 -30.23
C PRO A 212 11.27 -14.97 -31.55
N ALA A 213 11.81 -16.04 -32.13
CA ALA A 213 11.26 -16.66 -33.34
C ALA A 213 9.79 -17.07 -33.08
N GLY A 214 8.87 -16.63 -33.97
CA GLY A 214 7.43 -16.91 -33.83
C GLY A 214 6.63 -15.83 -33.08
N VAL A 215 7.26 -14.74 -32.64
CA VAL A 215 6.59 -13.56 -32.09
C VAL A 215 6.67 -12.39 -33.08
N ARG A 216 5.56 -11.70 -33.31
CA ARG A 216 5.53 -10.44 -34.09
C ARG A 216 5.51 -9.27 -33.11
N PHE A 217 6.27 -8.22 -33.40
CA PHE A 217 6.28 -7.00 -32.63
C PHE A 217 5.75 -5.84 -33.49
N ASN A 218 4.62 -5.30 -33.16
CA ASN A 218 3.93 -4.28 -33.93
C ASN A 218 3.98 -2.93 -33.21
N LEU A 219 4.20 -1.86 -33.99
CA LEU A 219 4.08 -0.49 -33.53
C LEU A 219 2.75 0.10 -34.06
N LEU A 220 1.86 0.46 -33.12
CA LEU A 220 0.53 0.98 -33.41
C LEU A 220 0.46 2.45 -32.98
N VAL A 221 0.86 3.35 -33.85
CA VAL A 221 0.85 4.80 -33.64
C VAL A 221 -0.07 5.47 -34.65
N PRO A 222 -0.80 6.55 -34.28
CA PRO A 222 -1.60 7.33 -35.21
C PRO A 222 -0.75 7.94 -36.33
N PRO A 223 -1.32 8.24 -37.51
CA PRO A 223 -0.60 8.86 -38.62
C PRO A 223 0.01 10.23 -38.31
N HIS A 224 -0.63 10.98 -37.41
CA HIS A 224 -0.13 12.24 -36.92
C HIS A 224 0.42 12.07 -35.52
N ASP A 225 1.71 12.37 -35.34
CA ASP A 225 2.36 12.27 -34.04
C ASP A 225 1.81 13.34 -33.08
N ILE A 226 1.65 12.93 -31.84
CA ILE A 226 1.11 13.77 -30.77
C ILE A 226 2.26 14.17 -29.87
N ARG A 227 2.24 15.44 -29.46
CA ARG A 227 3.19 15.96 -28.46
C ARG A 227 2.50 16.07 -27.12
N ILE A 228 3.19 15.60 -26.08
CA ILE A 228 2.71 15.67 -24.69
C ILE A 228 3.78 16.27 -23.79
N ASP A 229 3.34 16.91 -22.70
CA ASP A 229 4.25 17.37 -21.66
C ASP A 229 4.56 16.17 -20.73
N THR A 230 5.76 15.60 -20.89
CA THR A 230 6.18 14.41 -20.17
C THR A 230 7.68 14.40 -19.90
N ASP A 231 8.10 13.61 -18.93
CA ASP A 231 9.50 13.22 -18.78
C ASP A 231 9.80 12.04 -19.70
N ALA A 232 10.49 12.32 -20.80
CA ALA A 232 10.79 11.34 -21.84
C ALA A 232 11.63 10.16 -21.33
N LEU A 233 12.58 10.43 -20.40
CA LEU A 233 13.44 9.40 -19.84
C LEU A 233 12.64 8.44 -18.98
N ARG A 234 11.80 8.99 -18.11
CA ARG A 234 10.94 8.19 -17.22
C ARG A 234 9.85 7.44 -17.98
N LEU A 235 9.23 8.08 -18.96
CA LEU A 235 8.25 7.42 -19.82
C LEU A 235 8.89 6.26 -20.60
N ARG A 236 10.08 6.47 -21.17
CA ARG A 236 10.85 5.43 -21.86
C ARG A 236 11.13 4.26 -20.91
N GLN A 237 11.60 4.53 -19.70
CA GLN A 237 11.86 3.51 -18.68
C GLN A 237 10.61 2.65 -18.42
N VAL A 238 9.45 3.26 -18.22
CA VAL A 238 8.18 2.55 -18.01
C VAL A 238 7.84 1.66 -19.21
N MET A 239 7.86 2.22 -20.42
CA MET A 239 7.47 1.47 -21.61
C MET A 239 8.44 0.33 -21.91
N GLU A 240 9.74 0.51 -21.67
CA GLU A 240 10.76 -0.56 -21.81
C GLU A 240 10.53 -1.68 -20.79
N HIS A 241 10.15 -1.39 -19.54
CA HIS A 241 9.77 -2.41 -18.57
C HIS A 241 8.54 -3.21 -19.03
N LEU A 242 7.52 -2.53 -19.56
CA LEU A 242 6.32 -3.20 -20.06
C LEU A 242 6.61 -4.08 -21.29
N VAL A 243 7.41 -3.59 -22.25
CA VAL A 243 7.84 -4.35 -23.42
C VAL A 243 8.71 -5.53 -23.00
N GLY A 244 9.65 -5.34 -22.07
CA GLY A 244 10.49 -6.40 -21.52
C GLY A 244 9.66 -7.52 -20.87
N ASN A 245 8.61 -7.16 -20.13
CA ASN A 245 7.68 -8.13 -19.57
C ASN A 245 6.90 -8.86 -20.67
N ALA A 246 6.38 -8.17 -21.67
CA ALA A 246 5.69 -8.79 -22.79
C ALA A 246 6.58 -9.81 -23.52
N LEU A 247 7.85 -9.47 -23.80
CA LEU A 247 8.83 -10.38 -24.42
C LEU A 247 9.14 -11.60 -23.56
N LYS A 248 9.24 -11.41 -22.25
CA LYS A 248 9.52 -12.49 -21.30
C LYS A 248 8.40 -13.53 -21.21
N PHE A 249 7.14 -13.09 -21.37
CA PHE A 249 5.97 -13.94 -21.16
C PHE A 249 5.25 -14.38 -22.43
N THR A 250 5.72 -13.93 -23.63
CA THR A 250 5.16 -14.31 -24.92
C THR A 250 6.13 -15.22 -25.65
N GLU A 251 5.77 -16.50 -25.79
CA GLU A 251 6.57 -17.49 -26.53
C GLU A 251 6.20 -17.53 -28.02
N LYS A 252 4.93 -17.28 -28.35
CA LYS A 252 4.38 -17.25 -29.71
C LYS A 252 3.26 -16.24 -29.82
N GLY A 253 3.06 -15.67 -31.01
CA GLY A 253 1.97 -14.73 -31.25
C GLY A 253 2.43 -13.32 -31.56
N HIS A 254 1.95 -12.32 -30.83
CA HIS A 254 2.34 -10.93 -31.08
C HIS A 254 2.39 -10.08 -29.81
N ILE A 255 3.14 -8.99 -29.92
CA ILE A 255 3.23 -7.92 -28.95
C ILE A 255 2.91 -6.63 -29.70
N ASP A 256 1.97 -5.84 -29.19
CA ASP A 256 1.59 -4.56 -29.75
C ASP A 256 2.03 -3.44 -28.80
N LEU A 257 2.83 -2.51 -29.27
CA LEU A 257 3.23 -1.29 -28.61
C LEU A 257 2.54 -0.10 -29.30
N GLY A 258 1.86 0.75 -28.54
CA GLY A 258 1.18 1.85 -29.20
C GLY A 258 0.55 2.86 -28.24
N TYR A 259 -0.11 3.86 -28.84
CA TYR A 259 -0.90 4.83 -28.09
C TYR A 259 -2.17 5.26 -28.83
N SER A 260 -3.11 5.82 -28.09
CA SER A 260 -4.34 6.44 -28.60
C SER A 260 -4.75 7.61 -27.71
N LEU A 261 -5.47 8.59 -28.29
CA LEU A 261 -6.11 9.64 -27.47
C LEU A 261 -7.41 9.13 -26.83
N THR A 262 -7.74 9.69 -25.68
CA THR A 262 -9.10 9.56 -25.14
C THR A 262 -10.08 10.38 -25.98
N GLY A 263 -11.35 10.00 -25.97
CA GLY A 263 -12.39 10.67 -26.78
C GLY A 263 -12.59 12.14 -26.46
N ASP A 264 -12.19 12.59 -25.26
CA ASP A 264 -12.21 14.00 -24.83
C ASP A 264 -10.91 14.77 -25.12
N GLY A 265 -9.88 14.07 -25.65
CA GLY A 265 -8.58 14.66 -25.98
C GLY A 265 -7.76 15.14 -24.78
N LYS A 266 -8.16 14.85 -23.55
CA LYS A 266 -7.47 15.31 -22.33
C LYS A 266 -6.36 14.39 -21.86
N GLU A 267 -6.45 13.10 -22.15
CA GLU A 267 -5.47 12.10 -21.78
C GLU A 267 -4.98 11.34 -23.01
N VAL A 268 -3.75 10.86 -22.95
CA VAL A 268 -3.22 9.86 -23.86
C VAL A 268 -3.19 8.51 -23.17
N ARG A 269 -3.51 7.45 -23.92
CA ARG A 269 -3.41 6.04 -23.48
C ARG A 269 -2.29 5.37 -24.25
N LEU A 270 -1.18 5.11 -23.56
CA LEU A 270 -0.15 4.23 -24.09
C LEU A 270 -0.46 2.79 -23.65
N PHE A 271 -0.11 1.84 -24.47
CA PHE A 271 -0.35 0.43 -24.15
C PHE A 271 0.75 -0.50 -24.68
N VAL A 272 0.94 -1.58 -23.95
CA VAL A 272 1.63 -2.78 -24.42
C VAL A 272 0.66 -3.93 -24.26
N THR A 273 0.35 -4.60 -25.37
CA THR A 273 -0.51 -5.79 -25.41
C THR A 273 0.33 -6.98 -25.80
N ASP A 274 0.19 -8.09 -25.11
CA ASP A 274 0.85 -9.35 -25.42
C ASP A 274 -0.18 -10.48 -25.56
N THR A 275 0.21 -11.56 -26.24
CA THR A 275 -0.56 -12.80 -26.37
C THR A 275 0.07 -13.93 -25.56
N GLY A 276 0.70 -13.60 -24.44
CA GLY A 276 1.39 -14.54 -23.58
C GLY A 276 0.49 -15.34 -22.64
N CYS A 277 1.06 -15.82 -21.54
CA CYS A 277 0.35 -16.68 -20.58
C CYS A 277 -0.83 -16.00 -19.86
N GLY A 278 -0.87 -14.66 -19.86
CA GLY A 278 -1.89 -13.89 -19.12
C GLY A 278 -1.71 -13.93 -17.60
N ILE A 279 -2.60 -13.22 -16.92
CA ILE A 279 -2.61 -13.01 -15.47
C ILE A 279 -3.98 -13.40 -14.93
N PRO A 280 -4.08 -14.20 -13.85
CA PRO A 280 -5.33 -14.48 -13.15
C PRO A 280 -5.99 -13.20 -12.64
N SER A 281 -7.32 -13.14 -12.66
CA SER A 281 -8.09 -11.94 -12.31
C SER A 281 -7.90 -11.47 -10.87
N ASP A 282 -7.67 -12.38 -9.93
CA ASP A 282 -7.40 -12.12 -8.52
C ASP A 282 -6.00 -11.58 -8.26
N MET A 283 -5.12 -11.62 -9.28
CA MET A 283 -3.73 -11.15 -9.21
C MET A 283 -3.50 -9.82 -9.95
N THR A 284 -4.46 -9.34 -10.74
CA THR A 284 -4.28 -8.15 -11.60
C THR A 284 -3.96 -6.86 -10.83
N GLU A 285 -4.45 -6.70 -9.60
CA GLU A 285 -4.08 -5.57 -8.75
C GLU A 285 -2.71 -5.81 -8.07
N LYS A 286 -2.44 -7.04 -7.66
CA LYS A 286 -1.23 -7.43 -6.92
C LYS A 286 0.04 -7.40 -7.76
N VAL A 287 -0.05 -7.49 -9.10
CA VAL A 287 1.15 -7.46 -9.96
C VAL A 287 1.91 -6.14 -9.88
N PHE A 288 1.31 -5.09 -9.35
CA PHE A 288 1.96 -3.80 -9.08
C PHE A 288 2.56 -3.72 -7.67
N ASP A 289 2.35 -4.74 -6.81
CA ASP A 289 2.96 -4.79 -5.51
C ASP A 289 4.45 -5.12 -5.62
N ARG A 290 5.24 -4.59 -4.70
CA ARG A 290 6.69 -4.81 -4.68
C ARG A 290 7.00 -6.28 -4.43
N PHE A 291 7.95 -6.85 -5.20
CA PHE A 291 8.39 -8.26 -5.14
C PHE A 291 7.32 -9.28 -5.45
N TYR A 292 6.17 -8.84 -5.94
CA TYR A 292 5.15 -9.78 -6.35
C TYR A 292 5.53 -10.46 -7.66
N LYS A 293 5.51 -11.79 -7.67
CA LYS A 293 5.76 -12.64 -8.83
C LYS A 293 4.64 -13.66 -8.91
N ILE A 294 4.03 -13.82 -10.08
CA ILE A 294 3.06 -14.88 -10.35
C ILE A 294 3.78 -16.23 -10.42
N ASP A 295 4.96 -16.23 -11.03
CA ASP A 295 5.83 -17.40 -11.17
C ASP A 295 7.20 -17.09 -10.53
N SER A 296 7.49 -17.78 -9.43
CA SER A 296 8.75 -17.64 -8.70
C SER A 296 9.98 -18.16 -9.44
N PHE A 297 9.78 -19.03 -10.45
CA PHE A 297 10.87 -19.61 -11.23
C PHE A 297 11.35 -18.70 -12.37
N LYS A 298 10.52 -17.75 -12.82
CA LYS A 298 10.94 -16.80 -13.86
C LYS A 298 11.79 -15.66 -13.28
N GLN A 299 12.96 -15.46 -13.88
CA GLN A 299 13.95 -14.45 -13.48
C GLN A 299 13.33 -13.03 -13.41
N GLY A 300 13.61 -12.27 -12.34
CA GLY A 300 13.17 -10.89 -12.17
C GLY A 300 12.88 -10.57 -10.71
N ALA A 301 13.21 -9.37 -10.24
CA ALA A 301 13.06 -8.95 -8.85
C ALA A 301 11.60 -8.69 -8.40
N GLY A 302 10.64 -8.63 -9.34
CA GLY A 302 9.26 -8.22 -9.01
C GLY A 302 9.14 -6.74 -8.68
N LEU A 303 10.10 -5.91 -9.09
CA LEU A 303 10.11 -4.46 -8.87
C LEU A 303 9.62 -3.66 -10.07
N GLY A 304 9.86 -4.12 -11.30
CA GLY A 304 9.63 -3.33 -12.50
C GLY A 304 8.22 -2.74 -12.60
N LEU A 305 7.16 -3.52 -12.33
CA LEU A 305 5.80 -3.00 -12.39
C LEU A 305 5.47 -2.03 -11.25
N SER A 306 6.02 -2.22 -10.06
CA SER A 306 5.88 -1.27 -8.96
C SER A 306 6.61 0.05 -9.23
N VAL A 307 7.79 0.00 -9.87
CA VAL A 307 8.51 1.19 -10.36
C VAL A 307 7.70 1.89 -11.45
N CYS A 308 7.14 1.15 -12.42
CA CYS A 308 6.26 1.72 -13.45
C CYS A 308 5.08 2.47 -12.82
N LYS A 309 4.40 1.88 -11.85
CA LYS A 309 3.28 2.51 -11.14
C LYS A 309 3.73 3.80 -10.44
N THR A 310 4.82 3.73 -9.70
CA THR A 310 5.41 4.87 -8.98
C THR A 310 5.74 6.03 -9.92
N ILE A 311 6.41 5.77 -11.04
CA ILE A 311 6.78 6.80 -12.03
C ILE A 311 5.52 7.42 -12.66
N ILE A 312 4.56 6.61 -13.08
CA ILE A 312 3.36 7.09 -13.75
C ILE A 312 2.47 7.91 -12.79
N GLU A 313 2.30 7.46 -11.54
CA GLU A 313 1.57 8.22 -10.53
C GLU A 313 2.28 9.54 -10.20
N GLY A 314 3.62 9.56 -10.11
CA GLY A 314 4.41 10.77 -9.94
C GLY A 314 4.31 11.76 -11.11
N MET A 315 4.04 11.27 -12.32
CA MET A 315 3.73 12.11 -13.49
C MET A 315 2.24 12.51 -13.59
N GLY A 316 1.44 12.26 -12.56
CA GLY A 316 0.00 12.60 -12.54
C GLY A 316 -0.87 11.68 -13.39
N GLY A 317 -0.34 10.52 -13.79
CA GLY A 317 -1.02 9.51 -14.57
C GLY A 317 -1.53 8.32 -13.76
N ARG A 318 -1.93 7.27 -14.48
CA ARG A 318 -2.35 5.98 -13.90
C ARG A 318 -1.97 4.82 -14.81
N ILE A 319 -1.62 3.69 -14.21
CA ILE A 319 -1.33 2.44 -14.91
C ILE A 319 -2.35 1.38 -14.49
N ALA A 320 -2.77 0.55 -15.44
CA ALA A 320 -3.69 -0.56 -15.19
C ALA A 320 -3.36 -1.74 -16.11
N VAL A 321 -3.83 -2.93 -15.73
CA VAL A 321 -3.72 -4.14 -16.53
C VAL A 321 -5.09 -4.76 -16.74
N SER A 322 -5.34 -5.25 -17.95
CA SER A 322 -6.45 -6.13 -18.31
C SER A 322 -5.87 -7.40 -18.88
N SER A 323 -6.22 -8.54 -18.30
CA SER A 323 -5.60 -9.81 -18.68
C SER A 323 -6.57 -10.99 -18.51
N GLN A 324 -6.33 -12.03 -19.28
CA GLN A 324 -7.02 -13.33 -19.15
C GLN A 324 -5.98 -14.46 -19.27
N PRO A 325 -5.99 -15.44 -18.36
CA PRO A 325 -5.13 -16.59 -18.47
C PRO A 325 -5.21 -17.27 -19.84
N GLY A 326 -4.05 -17.53 -20.45
CA GLY A 326 -3.93 -18.16 -21.77
C GLY A 326 -4.27 -17.26 -22.98
N LYS A 327 -4.65 -15.99 -22.76
CA LYS A 327 -4.97 -15.05 -23.85
C LYS A 327 -4.04 -13.84 -23.90
N GLY A 328 -3.22 -13.66 -22.87
CA GLY A 328 -2.28 -12.55 -22.77
C GLY A 328 -2.75 -11.41 -21.88
N SER A 329 -2.00 -10.32 -21.92
CA SER A 329 -2.22 -9.14 -21.06
C SER A 329 -2.15 -7.86 -21.87
N ARG A 330 -2.87 -6.83 -21.39
CA ARG A 330 -2.77 -5.46 -21.89
C ARG A 330 -2.51 -4.53 -20.73
N PHE A 331 -1.30 -3.99 -20.69
CA PHE A 331 -0.93 -2.92 -19.78
C PHE A 331 -1.27 -1.58 -20.43
N THR A 332 -1.91 -0.71 -19.68
CA THR A 332 -2.36 0.60 -20.16
C THR A 332 -1.86 1.69 -19.22
N VAL A 333 -1.11 2.63 -19.75
CA VAL A 333 -0.66 3.85 -19.07
C VAL A 333 -1.51 5.02 -19.57
N ARG A 334 -2.06 5.81 -18.65
CA ARG A 334 -2.79 7.03 -18.97
C ARG A 334 -2.03 8.22 -18.42
N LEU A 335 -1.76 9.19 -19.26
CA LEU A 335 -1.11 10.45 -18.89
C LEU A 335 -1.95 11.64 -19.34
N PRO A 336 -2.00 12.73 -18.57
CA PRO A 336 -2.62 13.97 -19.01
C PRO A 336 -1.82 14.56 -20.18
N MET A 337 -2.53 15.19 -21.14
CA MET A 337 -1.89 15.85 -22.28
C MET A 337 -1.04 17.05 -21.87
N LYS A 338 -1.46 17.74 -20.80
CA LYS A 338 -0.74 18.85 -20.19
C LYS A 338 -0.61 18.58 -18.70
N GLN A 339 0.57 18.81 -18.14
CA GLN A 339 0.74 18.75 -16.69
C GLN A 339 0.01 19.93 -16.05
N GLN A 340 -0.75 19.64 -15.00
CA GLN A 340 -1.29 20.67 -14.14
C GLN A 340 -0.10 21.26 -13.34
N LYS A 341 0.13 22.56 -13.51
CA LYS A 341 1.15 23.29 -12.75
C LYS A 341 0.78 23.39 -11.28
#